data_bb13689ee1e18448668dd67967c7d595
#
_entry.id   bb13689ee1e18448668dd67967c7d595
#
_cell.length_a   1.000
_cell.length_b   1.000
_cell.length_c   1.000
_cell.angle_alpha   90.00
_cell.angle_beta   90.00
_cell.angle_gamma   90.00
#
_symmetry.space_group_name_H-M   'P 1'
#
loop_
_entity.id
_entity.type
_entity.pdbx_description
1 polymer ?
#
loop_
_entity_poly.entity_id
_entity_poly.type
_entity_poly.pdbx_seq_one_letter_code
_entity_poly.pdbx_strand_id
1 'polypeptide(L)' 'MITESVGKRIRFLRNQCGLSQEKLALKAGIDRTYLAGIETGKRNATVVSLERILTALGISVRDFYNSEEFR' A
#
# COMPACT_ATOMS: atom_id res chain seq x y z
N MET A 1 9.30 -5.96 10.91
CA MET A 1 8.69 -4.72 11.45
C MET A 1 7.44 -4.38 10.67
N ILE A 2 6.49 -3.72 11.29
CA ILE A 2 5.18 -3.46 10.67
C ILE A 2 5.26 -2.59 9.40
N THR A 3 6.16 -1.62 9.35
CA THR A 3 6.31 -0.79 8.15
C THR A 3 6.72 -1.60 6.93
N GLU A 4 7.60 -2.55 7.13
CA GLU A 4 8.04 -3.43 6.04
C GLU A 4 6.90 -4.35 5.60
N SER A 5 6.16 -4.89 6.56
CA SER A 5 5.01 -5.76 6.26
C SER A 5 3.92 -5.03 5.52
N VAL A 6 3.61 -3.79 5.92
CA VAL A 6 2.64 -2.94 5.22
C VAL A 6 3.09 -2.69 3.78
N GLY A 7 4.35 -2.35 3.60
CA GLY A 7 4.91 -2.08 2.27
C GLY A 7 4.84 -3.29 1.35
N LYS A 8 5.23 -4.46 1.85
CA LYS A 8 5.18 -5.71 1.09
C LYS A 8 3.75 -6.06 0.68
N ARG A 9 2.81 -5.89 1.60
CA ARG A 9 1.39 -6.19 1.33
C ARG A 9 0.82 -5.27 0.26
N ILE A 10 1.13 -3.96 0.34
CA ILE A 10 0.69 -3.00 -0.67
C ILE A 10 1.25 -3.38 -2.04
N ARG A 11 2.54 -3.68 -2.10
CA ARG A 11 3.19 -4.05 -3.36
C ARG A 11 2.56 -5.31 -3.96
N PHE A 12 2.31 -6.32 -3.13
CA PHE A 12 1.66 -7.55 -3.58
C PHE A 12 0.29 -7.27 -4.19
N LEU A 13 -0.55 -6.51 -3.47
CA LEU A 13 -1.88 -6.17 -3.93
C LEU A 13 -1.86 -5.30 -5.18
N ARG A 14 -0.92 -4.36 -5.24
CA ARG A 14 -0.75 -3.51 -6.42
C ARG A 14 -0.43 -4.36 -7.65
N ASN A 15 0.50 -5.30 -7.51
CA ASN A 15 0.87 -6.20 -8.61
C ASN A 15 -0.30 -7.08 -9.04
N GLN A 16 -1.09 -7.56 -8.09
CA GLN A 16 -2.30 -8.33 -8.40
C GLN A 16 -3.31 -7.52 -9.21
N CYS A 17 -3.39 -6.22 -8.95
CA CYS A 17 -4.28 -5.34 -9.69
C CYS A 17 -3.70 -4.91 -11.04
N GLY A 18 -2.47 -5.31 -11.35
CA GLY A 18 -1.80 -4.91 -12.59
C GLY A 18 -1.43 -3.44 -12.65
N LEU A 19 -1.27 -2.78 -11.49
CA LEU A 19 -0.99 -1.35 -11.43
C LEU A 19 0.50 -1.08 -11.26
N SER A 20 1.02 -0.07 -11.97
CA SER A 20 2.35 0.47 -11.70
C SER A 20 2.29 1.32 -10.42
N GLN A 21 3.44 1.62 -9.83
CA GLN A 21 3.49 2.55 -8.70
C GLN A 21 2.89 3.90 -9.08
N GLU A 22 3.21 4.40 -10.28
CA GLU A 22 2.71 5.68 -10.75
C GLU A 22 1.18 5.68 -10.84
N LYS A 23 0.60 4.62 -11.39
CA LYS A 23 -0.85 4.51 -11.53
C LYS A 23 -1.55 4.39 -10.18
N LEU A 24 -1.00 3.60 -9.26
CA LEU A 24 -1.57 3.49 -7.92
C LEU A 24 -1.48 4.82 -7.19
N ALA A 25 -0.33 5.49 -7.25
CA ALA A 25 -0.16 6.79 -6.60
C ALA A 25 -1.16 7.81 -7.14
N LEU A 26 -1.33 7.86 -8.46
CA LEU A 26 -2.30 8.75 -9.09
C LEU A 26 -3.72 8.44 -8.62
N LYS A 27 -4.10 7.18 -8.63
CA LYS A 27 -5.43 6.74 -8.22
C LYS A 27 -5.71 7.02 -6.75
N ALA A 28 -4.69 6.87 -5.89
CA ALA A 28 -4.80 7.11 -4.46
C ALA A 28 -4.65 8.59 -4.10
N GLY A 29 -4.23 9.44 -5.04
CA GLY A 29 -4.01 10.85 -4.78
C GLY A 29 -2.82 11.13 -3.87
N ILE A 30 -1.77 10.33 -3.99
CA ILE A 30 -0.54 10.51 -3.21
C ILE A 30 0.66 10.62 -4.16
N ASP A 31 1.76 11.13 -3.61
CA ASP A 31 3.00 11.25 -4.37
C ASP A 31 3.62 9.87 -4.63
N ARG A 32 4.11 9.65 -5.86
CA ARG A 32 4.74 8.38 -6.24
C ARG A 32 5.97 8.06 -5.39
N THR A 33 6.80 9.05 -5.10
CA THR A 33 8.01 8.85 -4.29
C THR A 33 7.64 8.39 -2.88
N TYR A 34 6.57 8.95 -2.33
CA TYR A 34 6.05 8.56 -1.02
C TYR A 34 5.57 7.10 -1.05
N LEU A 35 4.81 6.73 -2.08
CA LEU A 35 4.35 5.35 -2.24
C LEU A 35 5.53 4.39 -2.35
N ALA A 36 6.54 4.73 -3.16
CA ALA A 36 7.73 3.90 -3.30
C ALA A 36 8.43 3.70 -1.96
N GLY A 37 8.52 4.76 -1.15
CA GLY A 37 9.10 4.66 0.20
C GLY A 37 8.29 3.75 1.12
N ILE A 38 6.96 3.80 1.03
CA ILE A 38 6.09 2.90 1.81
C ILE A 38 6.32 1.45 1.40
N GLU A 39 6.37 1.18 0.10
CA GLU A 39 6.53 -0.19 -0.42
C GLU A 39 7.87 -0.81 -0.02
N THR A 40 8.90 0.00 0.17
CA THR A 40 10.22 -0.49 0.58
C THR A 40 10.42 -0.50 2.10
N GLY A 41 9.42 -0.04 2.86
CA GLY A 41 9.51 0.01 4.32
C GLY A 41 10.29 1.18 4.87
N LYS A 42 10.72 2.11 4.02
CA LYS A 42 11.50 3.29 4.43
C LYS A 42 10.63 4.43 4.94
N ARG A 43 9.36 4.42 4.61
CA ARG A 43 8.42 5.46 5.03
C ARG A 43 7.21 4.82 5.68
N ASN A 44 6.70 5.45 6.73
CA ASN A 44 5.43 5.05 7.33
C ASN A 44 4.27 5.66 6.54
N ALA A 45 3.27 4.85 6.23
CA ALA A 45 2.03 5.39 5.72
C ALA A 45 1.25 5.99 6.88
N THR A 46 0.73 7.20 6.70
CA THR A 46 -0.21 7.76 7.65
C THR A 46 -1.53 6.98 7.53
N VAL A 47 -2.38 7.06 8.54
CA VAL A 47 -3.70 6.42 8.50
C VAL A 47 -4.49 6.90 7.28
N VAL A 48 -4.44 8.20 6.99
CA VAL A 48 -5.14 8.78 5.84
C VAL A 48 -4.57 8.27 4.52
N SER A 49 -3.23 8.25 4.39
CA SER A 49 -2.60 7.76 3.18
C SER A 49 -2.88 6.28 2.95
N LEU A 50 -2.85 5.48 4.01
CA LEU A 50 -3.17 4.06 3.91
C LEU A 50 -4.61 3.86 3.45
N GLU A 51 -5.55 4.62 4.01
CA GLU A 51 -6.95 4.55 3.59
C GLU A 51 -7.09 4.85 2.10
N ARG A 52 -6.41 5.88 1.61
CA ARG A 52 -6.44 6.24 0.19
C ARG A 52 -5.89 5.12 -0.69
N ILE A 53 -4.79 4.50 -0.27
CA ILE A 53 -4.20 3.37 -0.98
C ILE A 53 -5.16 2.19 -1.02
N LEU A 54 -5.75 1.83 0.12
CA LEU A 54 -6.67 0.70 0.19
C LEU A 54 -7.94 0.94 -0.62
N THR A 55 -8.47 2.15 -0.60
CA THR A 55 -9.61 2.52 -1.42
C THR A 55 -9.27 2.37 -2.90
N ALA A 56 -8.09 2.83 -3.32
CA ALA A 56 -7.64 2.71 -4.70
C ALA A 56 -7.47 1.24 -5.12
N LEU A 57 -7.06 0.39 -4.19
CA LEU A 57 -6.90 -1.04 -4.45
C LEU A 57 -8.21 -1.82 -4.32
N GLY A 58 -9.26 -1.20 -3.80
CA GLY A 58 -10.55 -1.86 -3.62
C GLY A 58 -10.58 -2.90 -2.52
N ILE A 59 -9.78 -2.72 -1.47
CA ILE A 59 -9.67 -3.68 -0.37
C ILE A 59 -10.00 -3.00 0.95
N SER A 60 -10.65 -3.73 1.87
CA SER A 60 -10.93 -3.24 3.21
C SER A 60 -9.68 -3.32 4.10
N VAL A 61 -9.68 -2.55 5.18
CA VAL A 61 -8.61 -2.63 6.19
C VAL A 61 -8.52 -4.04 6.76
N ARG A 62 -9.66 -4.65 7.02
CA ARG A 62 -9.73 -6.03 7.54
C ARG A 62 -9.03 -7.00 6.60
N ASP A 63 -9.36 -6.97 5.31
CA ASP A 63 -8.79 -7.89 4.34
C ASP A 63 -7.33 -7.58 4.09
N PHE A 64 -6.96 -6.31 4.15
CA PHE A 64 -5.57 -5.91 3.99
C PHE A 64 -4.68 -6.58 5.04
N TYR A 65 -5.08 -6.54 6.31
CA TYR A 65 -4.30 -7.10 7.41
C TYR A 65 -4.46 -8.62 7.58
N ASN A 66 -5.39 -9.23 6.87
CA ASN A 66 -5.57 -10.68 6.91
C ASN A 66 -4.64 -11.36 5.90
N SER A 67 -3.36 -11.35 6.21
CA SER A 67 -2.34 -11.94 5.33
C SER A 67 -1.14 -12.42 6.11
N GLU A 68 -0.31 -13.21 5.45
CA GLU A 68 0.90 -13.78 6.05
C GLU A 68 1.87 -12.72 6.55
N GLU A 69 1.94 -11.55 5.91
CA GLU A 69 2.84 -10.46 6.29
C GLU A 69 2.60 -9.97 7.72
N PHE A 70 1.40 -10.23 8.28
CA PHE A 70 1.02 -9.74 9.61
C PHE A 70 0.83 -10.85 10.65
N ARG A 71 1.31 -12.05 10.34
CA ARG A 71 1.19 -13.21 11.26
C ARG A 71 2.50 -13.63 11.88
#